data_19dabaef5beaa158ad7bbd7eca46e493
#
_entry.id   19dabaef5beaa158ad7bbd7eca46e493
#
_cell.length_a   1.000
_cell.length_b   1.000
_cell.length_c   1.000
_cell.angle_alpha   90.00
_cell.angle_beta   90.00
_cell.angle_gamma   90.00
#
_symmetry.space_group_name_H-M   'P 1'
#
loop_
_entity.id
_entity.type
_entity.pdbx_description
1 polymer ?
#
loop_
_entity_poly.entity_id
_entity_poly.type
_entity_poly.pdbx_seq_one_letter_code
_entity_poly.pdbx_strand_id
1 'polypeptide(L)'
;MADQSLNEEMMEDKLRWYKEAKLGLFIHWGPYSQAGVEASWPIMVPGMSALSGGSVIAQDKYEALAATFYPVEFDAHRWVKAAKNAGMRYLVITAKHHDGYCMFDAPGTEYKITNSPFGRDVIAELSAACATAGMRFGIYYSPPDMHHPGYRDTSKPAKKNWYGEPKRAAWAEYLDYMERHLRHLLTAYGDVDILWLDGLFEQDKYQPARFHRIIRDLQPKILINDRLGSMGDFVTPEQGIPDAVPVRRTGEKKEISAKAFSRIMKVLNLPGVRQYVSKKLGVLSENPRPLTRFPTEPFPREDRFQPWETCMTMNRTWAYSEDPLWKPPELLLRLMAKVVARGGNFLLNVGPDSLGRFPLQAMERLEEIGRWISTNGEAIYGTSYGPPAGENAVSTRKNGAAYLIALGKSDTGELTIPAELGAVGRASALGTGVVTEINQSGDG
;
A
#
# COMPACT_ATOMS: atom_id res chain seq x y z
N MET A 1 -30.25 -18.56 -5.41
CA MET A 1 -30.66 -17.14 -5.57
C MET A 1 -30.54 -16.35 -4.27
N ALA A 2 -31.12 -16.78 -3.15
CA ALA A 2 -30.98 -16.06 -1.86
C ALA A 2 -29.53 -16.00 -1.34
N ASP A 3 -28.76 -17.05 -1.52
CA ASP A 3 -27.37 -17.15 -1.08
C ASP A 3 -26.41 -16.29 -1.95
N GLN A 4 -26.72 -16.10 -3.22
CA GLN A 4 -26.00 -15.20 -4.13
C GLN A 4 -26.26 -13.72 -3.82
N SER A 5 -27.50 -13.36 -3.50
CA SER A 5 -27.87 -11.98 -3.17
C SER A 5 -27.27 -11.54 -1.82
N LEU A 6 -27.21 -12.43 -0.83
CA LEU A 6 -26.56 -12.17 0.47
C LEU A 6 -25.05 -12.00 0.32
N ASN A 7 -24.40 -12.77 -0.55
CA ASN A 7 -22.99 -12.64 -0.83
C ASN A 7 -22.66 -11.33 -1.59
N GLU A 8 -23.51 -10.92 -2.52
CA GLU A 8 -23.35 -9.66 -3.26
C GLU A 8 -23.52 -8.44 -2.34
N GLU A 9 -24.55 -8.43 -1.49
CA GLU A 9 -24.80 -7.37 -0.51
C GLU A 9 -23.65 -7.25 0.51
N MET A 10 -23.15 -8.37 1.02
CA MET A 10 -22.00 -8.41 1.93
C MET A 10 -20.71 -7.92 1.24
N MET A 11 -20.53 -8.21 -0.06
CA MET A 11 -19.39 -7.72 -0.85
C MET A 11 -19.48 -6.20 -1.07
N GLU A 12 -20.66 -5.67 -1.34
CA GLU A 12 -20.86 -4.23 -1.46
C GLU A 12 -20.58 -3.49 -0.16
N ASP A 13 -21.06 -4.00 0.98
CA ASP A 13 -20.85 -3.39 2.29
C ASP A 13 -19.37 -3.33 2.68
N LYS A 14 -18.61 -4.43 2.47
CA LYS A 14 -17.19 -4.43 2.79
C LYS A 14 -16.38 -3.50 1.87
N LEU A 15 -16.78 -3.33 0.61
CA LEU A 15 -16.13 -2.41 -0.33
C LEU A 15 -16.54 -0.96 -0.11
N ARG A 16 -17.72 -0.70 0.49
CA ARG A 16 -18.21 0.66 0.72
C ARG A 16 -17.27 1.44 1.62
N TRP A 17 -16.98 0.93 2.82
CA TRP A 17 -16.09 1.63 3.74
C TRP A 17 -14.71 1.89 3.13
N TYR A 18 -14.20 0.93 2.36
CA TYR A 18 -12.89 1.03 1.72
C TYR A 18 -12.87 2.12 0.64
N LYS A 19 -13.88 2.16 -0.22
CA LYS A 19 -14.02 3.22 -1.24
C LYS A 19 -14.17 4.61 -0.61
N GLU A 20 -14.78 4.70 0.57
CA GLU A 20 -15.01 5.95 1.30
C GLU A 20 -13.77 6.40 2.11
N ALA A 21 -12.93 5.46 2.53
CA ALA A 21 -11.79 5.71 3.42
C ALA A 21 -10.70 6.60 2.81
N LYS A 22 -10.38 6.42 1.55
CA LYS A 22 -9.43 7.19 0.72
C LYS A 22 -7.97 7.28 1.21
N LEU A 23 -7.73 7.38 2.52
CA LEU A 23 -6.40 7.54 3.10
C LEU A 23 -6.09 6.44 4.09
N GLY A 24 -4.93 5.79 3.91
CA GLY A 24 -4.37 4.81 4.83
C GLY A 24 -2.91 5.06 5.14
N LEU A 25 -2.46 4.58 6.30
CA LEU A 25 -1.05 4.55 6.67
C LEU A 25 -0.50 3.15 6.45
N PHE A 26 0.58 3.04 5.69
CA PHE A 26 1.35 1.80 5.56
C PHE A 26 2.57 1.87 6.48
N ILE A 27 2.89 0.78 7.17
CA ILE A 27 4.06 0.73 8.05
C ILE A 27 4.92 -0.46 7.66
N HIS A 28 6.14 -0.18 7.17
CA HIS A 28 7.18 -1.19 6.95
C HIS A 28 8.19 -1.14 8.08
N TRP A 29 8.15 -2.15 8.95
CA TRP A 29 8.98 -2.18 10.14
C TRP A 29 9.43 -3.59 10.52
N GLY A 30 10.67 -3.68 11.00
CA GLY A 30 11.31 -4.91 11.43
C GLY A 30 12.77 -4.68 11.86
N PRO A 31 13.53 -5.74 12.15
CA PRO A 31 14.93 -5.65 12.57
C PRO A 31 15.83 -4.90 11.61
N TYR A 32 15.50 -4.88 10.32
CA TYR A 32 16.22 -4.16 9.27
C TYR A 32 16.30 -2.64 9.52
N SER A 33 15.42 -2.07 10.33
CA SER A 33 15.48 -0.67 10.72
C SER A 33 16.72 -0.33 11.57
N GLN A 34 17.33 -1.32 12.26
CA GLN A 34 18.59 -1.12 13.00
C GLN A 34 19.77 -0.86 12.09
N ALA A 35 19.75 -1.43 10.88
CA ALA A 35 20.82 -1.26 9.91
C ALA A 35 20.52 -0.14 8.89
N GLY A 36 19.34 0.50 8.97
CA GLY A 36 18.94 1.53 8.02
C GLY A 36 18.89 1.02 6.57
N VAL A 37 18.54 -0.25 6.37
CA VAL A 37 18.48 -0.89 5.05
C VAL A 37 17.06 -1.02 4.56
N GLU A 38 16.90 -1.13 3.23
CA GLU A 38 15.60 -1.21 2.56
C GLU A 38 14.93 -2.56 2.78
N ALA A 39 14.27 -2.72 3.92
CA ALA A 39 13.56 -3.92 4.33
C ALA A 39 14.36 -5.20 4.03
N SER A 40 13.77 -6.21 3.40
CA SER A 40 14.46 -7.46 3.03
C SER A 40 15.15 -7.44 1.65
N TRP A 41 15.11 -6.33 0.93
CA TRP A 41 15.72 -6.23 -0.40
C TRP A 41 17.22 -6.55 -0.42
N PRO A 42 18.03 -6.20 0.60
CA PRO A 42 19.45 -6.55 0.64
C PRO A 42 19.72 -8.05 0.54
N ILE A 43 18.85 -8.89 1.09
CA ILE A 43 19.01 -10.36 1.07
C ILE A 43 18.28 -11.03 -0.09
N MET A 44 17.27 -10.36 -0.66
CA MET A 44 16.52 -10.88 -1.81
C MET A 44 17.27 -10.64 -3.12
N VAL A 45 17.58 -9.40 -3.41
CA VAL A 45 18.29 -8.98 -4.63
C VAL A 45 19.29 -7.90 -4.25
N PRO A 46 20.53 -8.27 -3.86
CA PRO A 46 21.54 -7.33 -3.37
C PRO A 46 21.79 -6.10 -4.26
N GLY A 47 21.47 -6.22 -5.55
CA GLY A 47 21.55 -5.09 -6.47
C GLY A 47 20.37 -4.10 -6.41
N MET A 48 19.21 -4.48 -5.89
CA MET A 48 18.01 -3.59 -5.83
C MET A 48 18.02 -2.66 -4.62
N SER A 49 18.62 -3.03 -3.51
CA SER A 49 18.76 -2.13 -2.35
C SER A 49 19.49 -0.84 -2.71
N ALA A 50 20.45 -0.91 -3.63
CA ALA A 50 21.13 0.28 -4.14
C ALA A 50 20.29 1.15 -5.07
N LEU A 51 19.16 0.67 -5.63
CA LEU A 51 18.23 1.48 -6.44
C LEU A 51 17.39 2.41 -5.57
N SER A 52 17.05 1.98 -4.37
CA SER A 52 16.29 2.74 -3.38
C SER A 52 17.17 3.56 -2.44
N GLY A 53 18.50 3.57 -2.63
CA GLY A 53 19.42 4.31 -1.75
C GLY A 53 19.78 3.56 -0.47
N GLY A 54 19.42 2.29 -0.36
CA GLY A 54 19.74 1.45 0.80
C GLY A 54 21.14 0.88 0.78
N SER A 55 21.71 0.63 1.95
CA SER A 55 22.99 -0.03 2.15
C SER A 55 22.91 -1.52 1.81
N VAL A 56 24.02 -2.11 1.40
CA VAL A 56 24.17 -3.57 1.24
C VAL A 56 24.64 -4.14 2.56
N ILE A 57 24.00 -5.21 3.01
CA ILE A 57 24.38 -5.96 4.22
C ILE A 57 24.53 -7.45 3.88
N ALA A 58 25.49 -8.12 4.48
CA ALA A 58 25.64 -9.56 4.34
C ALA A 58 24.48 -10.30 5.02
N GLN A 59 24.07 -11.45 4.48
CA GLN A 59 22.87 -12.16 4.94
C GLN A 59 22.98 -12.56 6.41
N ASP A 60 24.12 -13.09 6.85
CA ASP A 60 24.38 -13.49 8.24
C ASP A 60 24.26 -12.31 9.21
N LYS A 61 24.75 -11.14 8.82
CA LYS A 61 24.63 -9.91 9.59
C LYS A 61 23.18 -9.40 9.61
N TYR A 62 22.46 -9.54 8.49
CA TYR A 62 21.05 -9.17 8.43
C TYR A 62 20.21 -10.04 9.37
N GLU A 63 20.38 -11.36 9.30
CA GLU A 63 19.63 -12.30 10.16
C GLU A 63 19.94 -12.10 11.64
N ALA A 64 21.18 -11.73 11.98
CA ALA A 64 21.60 -11.45 13.36
C ALA A 64 20.92 -10.21 13.96
N LEU A 65 20.35 -9.30 13.15
CA LEU A 65 19.61 -8.12 13.65
C LEU A 65 18.42 -8.53 14.51
N ALA A 66 17.81 -9.68 14.26
CA ALA A 66 16.68 -10.19 15.04
C ALA A 66 17.02 -10.39 16.52
N ALA A 67 18.24 -10.84 16.83
CA ALA A 67 18.69 -11.14 18.19
C ALA A 67 18.91 -9.88 19.04
N THR A 68 19.05 -8.72 18.42
CA THR A 68 19.30 -7.43 19.09
C THR A 68 18.15 -6.44 18.97
N PHE A 69 17.05 -6.83 18.31
CA PHE A 69 15.92 -5.93 18.05
C PHE A 69 15.18 -5.61 19.35
N TYR A 70 15.32 -4.35 19.80
CA TYR A 70 14.77 -3.88 21.07
C TYR A 70 14.18 -2.47 20.93
N PRO A 71 13.01 -2.31 20.30
CA PRO A 71 12.39 -1.01 20.03
C PRO A 71 11.67 -0.44 21.27
N VAL A 72 12.43 0.06 22.23
CA VAL A 72 11.96 0.50 23.55
C VAL A 72 10.95 1.65 23.53
N GLU A 73 10.93 2.45 22.47
CA GLU A 73 10.02 3.60 22.36
C GLU A 73 8.75 3.28 21.52
N PHE A 74 8.57 2.03 21.10
CA PHE A 74 7.35 1.63 20.41
C PHE A 74 6.13 1.82 21.31
N ASP A 75 5.16 2.56 20.77
CA ASP A 75 3.87 2.82 21.39
C ASP A 75 2.77 2.81 20.32
N ALA A 76 1.97 1.76 20.35
CA ALA A 76 0.89 1.54 19.37
C ALA A 76 -0.15 2.68 19.38
N HIS A 77 -0.49 3.21 20.55
CA HIS A 77 -1.44 4.32 20.68
C HIS A 77 -0.91 5.62 20.08
N ARG A 78 0.39 5.90 20.26
CA ARG A 78 1.05 7.07 19.63
C ARG A 78 1.03 6.95 18.10
N TRP A 79 1.30 5.77 17.54
CA TRP A 79 1.28 5.55 16.10
C TRP A 79 -0.13 5.73 15.53
N VAL A 80 -1.13 5.11 16.16
CA VAL A 80 -2.53 5.24 15.76
C VAL A 80 -3.03 6.68 15.87
N LYS A 81 -2.63 7.40 16.94
CA LYS A 81 -2.96 8.83 17.11
C LYS A 81 -2.36 9.68 15.99
N ALA A 82 -1.09 9.46 15.64
CA ALA A 82 -0.42 10.16 14.54
C ALA A 82 -1.16 9.93 13.20
N ALA A 83 -1.51 8.67 12.90
CA ALA A 83 -2.29 8.32 11.72
C ALA A 83 -3.67 9.01 11.70
N LYS A 84 -4.41 8.99 12.80
CA LYS A 84 -5.72 9.66 12.91
C LYS A 84 -5.62 11.17 12.73
N ASN A 85 -4.64 11.80 13.35
CA ASN A 85 -4.39 13.24 13.22
C ASN A 85 -4.06 13.64 11.78
N ALA A 86 -3.39 12.75 11.04
CA ALA A 86 -3.14 12.92 9.61
C ALA A 86 -4.38 12.65 8.72
N GLY A 87 -5.53 12.27 9.30
CA GLY A 87 -6.75 11.95 8.56
C GLY A 87 -6.82 10.52 8.03
N MET A 88 -5.87 9.64 8.39
CA MET A 88 -5.90 8.24 7.95
C MET A 88 -7.12 7.52 8.54
N ARG A 89 -7.76 6.67 7.74
CA ARG A 89 -8.95 5.89 8.10
C ARG A 89 -8.64 4.42 8.38
N TYR A 90 -7.51 3.96 7.90
CA TYR A 90 -7.01 2.61 8.13
C TYR A 90 -5.49 2.61 8.22
N LEU A 91 -4.96 1.54 8.81
CA LEU A 91 -3.54 1.31 8.98
C LEU A 91 -3.23 -0.11 8.51
N VAL A 92 -2.15 -0.29 7.75
CA VAL A 92 -1.62 -1.61 7.35
C VAL A 92 -0.18 -1.72 7.83
N ILE A 93 0.16 -2.82 8.50
CA ILE A 93 1.53 -3.06 9.01
C ILE A 93 2.12 -4.36 8.48
N THR A 94 3.43 -4.37 8.24
CA THR A 94 4.16 -5.61 7.93
C THR A 94 4.20 -6.54 9.14
N ALA A 95 3.34 -7.57 9.15
CA ALA A 95 3.43 -8.65 10.13
C ALA A 95 4.59 -9.60 9.82
N LYS A 96 4.87 -9.87 8.55
CA LYS A 96 6.04 -10.60 8.06
C LYS A 96 6.42 -10.08 6.67
N HIS A 97 7.63 -9.54 6.53
CA HIS A 97 8.19 -9.18 5.23
C HIS A 97 8.90 -10.38 4.57
N HIS A 98 9.51 -10.24 3.41
CA HIS A 98 10.14 -11.33 2.67
C HIS A 98 11.34 -11.97 3.39
N ASP A 99 11.88 -11.33 4.42
CA ASP A 99 12.96 -11.88 5.27
C ASP A 99 12.49 -13.01 6.20
N GLY A 100 11.17 -13.16 6.35
CA GLY A 100 10.58 -14.19 7.21
C GLY A 100 10.48 -13.79 8.67
N TYR A 101 10.99 -12.62 9.10
CA TYR A 101 10.86 -12.19 10.48
C TYR A 101 9.41 -11.81 10.82
N CYS A 102 8.88 -12.40 11.89
CA CYS A 102 7.51 -12.21 12.31
C CYS A 102 7.41 -11.14 13.41
N MET A 103 6.65 -10.06 13.16
CA MET A 103 6.37 -8.99 14.12
C MET A 103 5.22 -9.34 15.08
N PHE A 104 4.87 -10.61 15.18
CA PHE A 104 3.80 -11.19 16.02
C PHE A 104 4.26 -12.51 16.65
N ASP A 105 3.51 -13.05 17.59
CA ASP A 105 3.79 -14.35 18.23
C ASP A 105 3.48 -15.50 17.28
N ALA A 106 4.30 -15.62 16.23
CA ALA A 106 4.08 -16.56 15.14
C ALA A 106 4.27 -18.01 15.57
N PRO A 107 3.31 -18.91 15.27
CA PRO A 107 3.47 -20.33 15.53
C PRO A 107 4.44 -21.01 14.56
N GLY A 108 5.31 -21.88 15.07
CA GLY A 108 6.19 -22.71 14.25
C GLY A 108 7.47 -22.03 13.75
N THR A 109 7.84 -20.90 14.34
CA THR A 109 9.13 -20.26 14.12
C THR A 109 9.66 -19.59 15.38
N GLU A 110 10.97 -19.62 15.55
CA GLU A 110 11.68 -18.85 16.57
C GLU A 110 12.13 -17.47 16.05
N TYR A 111 12.01 -17.22 14.74
CA TYR A 111 12.41 -15.98 14.08
C TYR A 111 11.28 -14.94 14.16
N LYS A 112 11.02 -14.46 15.39
CA LYS A 112 9.89 -13.59 15.72
C LYS A 112 10.22 -12.60 16.83
N ILE A 113 9.45 -11.51 16.90
CA ILE A 113 9.67 -10.40 17.81
C ILE A 113 9.48 -10.78 19.29
N THR A 114 8.60 -11.73 19.60
CA THR A 114 8.37 -12.19 20.97
C THR A 114 9.57 -12.98 21.53
N ASN A 115 10.49 -13.43 20.67
CA ASN A 115 11.75 -14.06 21.05
C ASN A 115 12.95 -13.10 21.02
N SER A 116 12.76 -11.86 20.58
CA SER A 116 13.77 -10.82 20.67
C SER A 116 13.87 -10.25 22.10
N PRO A 117 14.90 -9.46 22.43
CA PRO A 117 14.96 -8.76 23.73
C PRO A 117 13.74 -7.89 24.04
N PHE A 118 12.98 -7.48 23.02
CA PHE A 118 11.76 -6.72 23.16
C PHE A 118 10.61 -7.53 23.77
N GLY A 119 10.41 -8.78 23.33
CA GLY A 119 9.51 -9.75 23.94
C GLY A 119 8.01 -9.42 23.86
N ARG A 120 7.61 -8.40 23.04
CA ARG A 120 6.21 -7.95 22.91
C ARG A 120 5.67 -8.27 21.50
N ASP A 121 4.36 -8.50 21.40
CA ASP A 121 3.67 -8.73 20.14
C ASP A 121 3.14 -7.40 19.56
N VAL A 122 3.83 -6.89 18.55
CA VAL A 122 3.50 -5.59 17.92
C VAL A 122 2.15 -5.64 17.21
N ILE A 123 1.80 -6.76 16.59
CA ILE A 123 0.53 -6.89 15.87
C ILE A 123 -0.64 -6.90 16.84
N ALA A 124 -0.52 -7.59 17.96
CA ALA A 124 -1.53 -7.58 19.02
C ALA A 124 -1.77 -6.17 19.56
N GLU A 125 -0.69 -5.46 19.87
CA GLU A 125 -0.79 -4.10 20.42
C GLU A 125 -1.39 -3.09 19.43
N LEU A 126 -0.99 -3.15 18.16
CA LEU A 126 -1.53 -2.26 17.14
C LEU A 126 -2.99 -2.58 16.82
N SER A 127 -3.37 -3.86 16.75
CA SER A 127 -4.77 -4.24 16.56
C SER A 127 -5.65 -3.68 17.68
N ALA A 128 -5.24 -3.86 18.94
CA ALA A 128 -5.95 -3.34 20.10
C ALA A 128 -6.04 -1.80 20.10
N ALA A 129 -4.96 -1.11 19.74
CA ALA A 129 -4.94 0.35 19.66
C ALA A 129 -5.84 0.86 18.53
N CYS A 130 -5.86 0.19 17.36
CA CYS A 130 -6.75 0.52 16.26
C CYS A 130 -8.22 0.33 16.65
N ALA A 131 -8.57 -0.80 17.27
CA ALA A 131 -9.91 -1.08 17.77
C ALA A 131 -10.38 0.00 18.76
N THR A 132 -9.54 0.34 19.74
CA THR A 132 -9.82 1.40 20.73
C THR A 132 -10.05 2.76 20.08
N ALA A 133 -9.30 3.06 19.02
CA ALA A 133 -9.39 4.33 18.31
C ALA A 133 -10.48 4.37 17.22
N GLY A 134 -11.17 3.25 16.94
CA GLY A 134 -12.11 3.13 15.81
C GLY A 134 -11.43 3.29 14.45
N MET A 135 -10.18 2.85 14.32
CA MET A 135 -9.42 2.82 13.07
C MET A 135 -9.47 1.41 12.47
N ARG A 136 -9.68 1.29 11.17
CA ARG A 136 -9.61 0.02 10.48
C ARG A 136 -8.17 -0.52 10.48
N PHE A 137 -8.04 -1.83 10.72
CA PHE A 137 -6.74 -2.49 10.85
C PHE A 137 -6.47 -3.47 9.71
N GLY A 138 -5.29 -3.37 9.12
CA GLY A 138 -4.82 -4.25 8.06
C GLY A 138 -3.46 -4.86 8.38
N ILE A 139 -3.26 -6.04 7.85
CA ILE A 139 -2.03 -6.82 7.98
C ILE A 139 -1.42 -7.03 6.61
N TYR A 140 -0.16 -6.61 6.44
CA TYR A 140 0.68 -7.05 5.33
C TYR A 140 1.35 -8.37 5.71
N TYR A 141 1.30 -9.33 4.80
CA TYR A 141 1.97 -10.61 4.93
C TYR A 141 2.64 -10.99 3.61
N SER A 142 3.95 -11.31 3.68
CA SER A 142 4.71 -11.82 2.54
C SER A 142 4.61 -13.34 2.44
N PRO A 143 3.98 -13.89 1.39
CA PRO A 143 4.12 -15.32 1.07
C PRO A 143 5.55 -15.76 0.77
N PRO A 144 6.41 -15.02 0.04
CA PRO A 144 7.85 -15.28 0.02
C PRO A 144 8.49 -15.22 1.41
N ASP A 145 9.46 -16.11 1.66
CA ASP A 145 10.14 -16.21 2.96
C ASP A 145 11.60 -16.63 2.75
N MET A 146 12.53 -15.69 2.92
CA MET A 146 13.95 -15.95 2.67
C MET A 146 14.65 -16.67 3.81
N HIS A 147 13.99 -16.82 4.94
CA HIS A 147 14.51 -17.54 6.11
C HIS A 147 14.05 -19.00 6.17
N HIS A 148 12.82 -19.30 5.73
CA HIS A 148 12.24 -20.62 5.88
C HIS A 148 12.87 -21.66 4.92
N PRO A 149 13.43 -22.79 5.42
CA PRO A 149 14.12 -23.77 4.58
C PRO A 149 13.20 -24.49 3.58
N GLY A 150 11.91 -24.54 3.84
CA GLY A 150 10.90 -25.07 2.92
C GLY A 150 10.61 -24.14 1.75
N TYR A 151 10.91 -22.84 1.88
CA TYR A 151 10.79 -21.86 0.80
C TYR A 151 12.03 -21.83 -0.08
N ARG A 152 13.21 -21.88 0.51
CA ARG A 152 14.48 -21.91 -0.22
C ARG A 152 15.54 -22.76 0.52
N ASP A 153 16.57 -23.18 -0.22
CA ASP A 153 17.75 -23.81 0.38
C ASP A 153 18.64 -22.74 1.05
N THR A 154 18.47 -22.57 2.36
CA THR A 154 19.19 -21.57 3.16
C THR A 154 20.69 -21.87 3.32
N SER A 155 21.14 -23.11 2.98
CA SER A 155 22.56 -23.46 2.98
C SER A 155 23.33 -22.87 1.81
N LYS A 156 22.64 -22.31 0.81
CA LYS A 156 23.22 -21.66 -0.37
C LYS A 156 22.98 -20.16 -0.30
N PRO A 157 23.98 -19.35 -0.70
CA PRO A 157 23.79 -17.90 -0.83
C PRO A 157 22.58 -17.60 -1.71
N ALA A 158 21.83 -16.52 -1.40
CA ALA A 158 20.71 -16.03 -2.19
C ALA A 158 21.20 -15.56 -3.57
N LYS A 159 21.67 -16.48 -4.41
CA LYS A 159 22.09 -16.21 -5.79
C LYS A 159 20.87 -16.30 -6.68
N LYS A 160 20.44 -15.17 -7.23
CA LYS A 160 19.62 -15.03 -8.46
C LYS A 160 18.18 -15.49 -8.42
N ASN A 161 17.68 -16.18 -7.39
CA ASN A 161 16.32 -16.71 -7.38
C ASN A 161 15.51 -16.14 -6.24
N TRP A 162 14.64 -15.24 -6.57
CA TRP A 162 13.59 -14.70 -5.71
C TRP A 162 12.68 -15.77 -5.11
N TYR A 163 12.69 -16.96 -5.68
CA TYR A 163 11.65 -17.97 -5.51
C TYR A 163 12.10 -19.14 -4.66
N GLY A 164 13.29 -19.11 -4.09
CA GLY A 164 13.80 -20.33 -3.58
C GLY A 164 13.73 -21.47 -4.64
N GLU A 165 14.43 -22.54 -4.45
CA GLU A 165 14.21 -23.79 -5.17
C GLU A 165 13.83 -24.85 -4.13
N PRO A 166 12.58 -24.83 -3.60
CA PRO A 166 12.20 -25.82 -2.59
C PRO A 166 12.17 -27.20 -3.25
N LYS A 167 12.71 -28.17 -2.57
CA LYS A 167 12.40 -29.54 -2.90
C LYS A 167 10.89 -29.75 -2.77
N ARG A 168 10.28 -30.54 -3.64
CA ARG A 168 8.82 -30.69 -3.72
C ARG A 168 8.16 -31.02 -2.36
N ALA A 169 8.82 -31.81 -1.50
CA ALA A 169 8.34 -32.13 -0.16
C ALA A 169 8.39 -30.91 0.79
N ALA A 170 9.43 -30.09 0.73
CA ALA A 170 9.59 -28.93 1.58
C ALA A 170 8.59 -27.79 1.24
N TRP A 171 8.16 -27.72 0.00
CA TRP A 171 7.15 -26.72 -0.43
C TRP A 171 5.78 -26.95 0.23
N ALA A 172 5.34 -28.18 0.37
CA ALA A 172 4.09 -28.50 1.08
C ALA A 172 4.16 -28.08 2.57
N GLU A 173 5.28 -28.37 3.23
CA GLU A 173 5.53 -27.94 4.61
C GLU A 173 5.52 -26.42 4.76
N TYR A 174 6.08 -25.71 3.77
CA TYR A 174 6.05 -24.26 3.74
C TYR A 174 4.62 -23.72 3.58
N LEU A 175 3.79 -24.29 2.72
CA LEU A 175 2.40 -23.88 2.58
C LEU A 175 1.60 -24.13 3.87
N ASP A 176 1.85 -25.22 4.58
CA ASP A 176 1.23 -25.50 5.88
C ASP A 176 1.72 -24.55 6.99
N TYR A 177 3.00 -24.14 6.94
CA TYR A 177 3.54 -23.09 7.79
C TYR A 177 2.84 -21.75 7.53
N MET A 178 2.70 -21.36 6.27
CA MET A 178 1.98 -20.15 5.87
C MET A 178 0.51 -20.20 6.32
N GLU A 179 -0.16 -21.36 6.21
CA GLU A 179 -1.53 -21.50 6.69
C GLU A 179 -1.63 -21.31 8.20
N ARG A 180 -0.71 -21.90 8.99
CA ARG A 180 -0.70 -21.69 10.45
C ARG A 180 -0.57 -20.21 10.81
N HIS A 181 0.30 -19.46 10.11
CA HIS A 181 0.45 -18.03 10.32
C HIS A 181 -0.84 -17.27 10.00
N LEU A 182 -1.43 -17.50 8.82
CA LEU A 182 -2.66 -16.80 8.41
C LEU A 182 -3.83 -17.11 9.35
N ARG A 183 -3.98 -18.39 9.78
CA ARG A 183 -5.00 -18.76 10.78
C ARG A 183 -4.78 -18.00 12.08
N HIS A 184 -3.54 -17.94 12.58
CA HIS A 184 -3.23 -17.22 13.82
C HIS A 184 -3.52 -15.73 13.67
N LEU A 185 -3.02 -15.08 12.61
CA LEU A 185 -3.25 -13.65 12.35
C LEU A 185 -4.73 -13.28 12.22
N LEU A 186 -5.57 -14.19 11.71
CA LEU A 186 -7.00 -13.94 11.49
C LEU A 186 -7.90 -14.42 12.64
N THR A 187 -7.34 -14.98 13.72
CA THR A 187 -8.14 -15.45 14.87
C THR A 187 -7.68 -14.88 16.20
N ALA A 188 -6.41 -14.48 16.33
CA ALA A 188 -5.83 -14.02 17.59
C ALA A 188 -5.95 -12.51 17.84
N TYR A 189 -6.15 -11.70 16.80
CA TYR A 189 -6.04 -10.24 16.87
C TYR A 189 -7.35 -9.50 16.60
N GLY A 190 -8.49 -10.18 16.73
CA GLY A 190 -9.80 -9.59 16.47
C GLY A 190 -10.08 -9.38 14.97
N ASP A 191 -10.84 -8.35 14.64
CA ASP A 191 -11.21 -8.07 13.25
C ASP A 191 -10.03 -7.49 12.48
N VAL A 192 -9.70 -8.13 11.34
CA VAL A 192 -8.73 -7.65 10.37
C VAL A 192 -9.47 -7.19 9.13
N ASP A 193 -9.44 -5.89 8.86
CA ASP A 193 -10.19 -5.30 7.74
C ASP A 193 -9.52 -5.54 6.38
N ILE A 194 -8.18 -5.60 6.35
CA ILE A 194 -7.40 -5.78 5.12
C ILE A 194 -6.31 -6.83 5.35
N LEU A 195 -6.23 -7.82 4.46
CA LEU A 195 -5.06 -8.67 4.30
C LEU A 195 -4.33 -8.27 3.01
N TRP A 196 -3.17 -7.66 3.18
CA TRP A 196 -2.32 -7.18 2.11
C TRP A 196 -1.19 -8.17 1.85
N LEU A 197 -1.32 -8.99 0.80
CA LEU A 197 -0.33 -9.99 0.41
C LEU A 197 0.68 -9.40 -0.57
N ASP A 198 1.94 -9.86 -0.57
CA ASP A 198 2.98 -9.30 -1.42
C ASP A 198 4.00 -10.31 -1.94
N GLY A 199 4.67 -9.93 -3.03
CA GLY A 199 5.82 -10.65 -3.58
C GLY A 199 5.47 -11.95 -4.28
N LEU A 200 4.24 -12.14 -4.73
CA LEU A 200 3.80 -13.34 -5.41
C LEU A 200 4.11 -13.32 -6.90
N PHE A 201 5.08 -14.12 -7.25
CA PHE A 201 5.32 -14.58 -8.60
C PHE A 201 4.93 -16.07 -8.67
N GLU A 202 4.60 -16.60 -9.84
CA GLU A 202 4.13 -17.98 -10.00
C GLU A 202 3.00 -18.32 -9.00
N GLN A 203 1.97 -17.49 -8.99
CA GLN A 203 0.88 -17.49 -8.00
C GLN A 203 0.22 -18.86 -7.84
N ASP A 204 0.13 -19.66 -8.89
CA ASP A 204 -0.48 -20.99 -8.87
C ASP A 204 0.20 -21.94 -7.88
N LYS A 205 1.53 -21.80 -7.67
CA LYS A 205 2.29 -22.62 -6.73
C LYS A 205 1.82 -22.45 -5.29
N TYR A 206 1.28 -21.28 -4.95
CA TYR A 206 0.78 -20.96 -3.62
C TYR A 206 -0.66 -21.41 -3.38
N GLN A 207 -1.27 -22.15 -4.30
CA GLN A 207 -2.64 -22.65 -4.14
C GLN A 207 -3.63 -21.52 -3.75
N PRO A 208 -3.79 -20.45 -4.53
CA PRO A 208 -4.55 -19.27 -4.11
C PRO A 208 -5.99 -19.60 -3.68
N ALA A 209 -6.66 -20.53 -4.36
CA ALA A 209 -8.01 -20.94 -3.99
C ALA A 209 -8.10 -21.57 -2.58
N ARG A 210 -7.06 -22.31 -2.13
CA ARG A 210 -6.96 -22.84 -0.75
C ARG A 210 -6.94 -21.70 0.26
N PHE A 211 -6.04 -20.73 0.07
CA PHE A 211 -5.87 -19.64 1.00
C PHE A 211 -7.04 -18.65 0.99
N HIS A 212 -7.59 -18.32 -0.16
CA HIS A 212 -8.80 -17.51 -0.25
C HIS A 212 -9.96 -18.11 0.54
N ARG A 213 -10.18 -19.43 0.43
CA ARG A 213 -11.22 -20.11 1.21
C ARG A 213 -10.96 -19.98 2.71
N ILE A 214 -9.76 -20.31 3.17
CA ILE A 214 -9.37 -20.22 4.58
C ILE A 214 -9.59 -18.81 5.12
N ILE A 215 -9.14 -17.80 4.40
CA ILE A 215 -9.25 -16.39 4.80
C ILE A 215 -10.73 -15.99 4.90
N ARG A 216 -11.55 -16.35 3.89
CA ARG A 216 -12.98 -16.02 3.87
C ARG A 216 -13.79 -16.77 4.93
N ASP A 217 -13.43 -18.02 5.22
CA ASP A 217 -14.09 -18.81 6.26
C ASP A 217 -13.83 -18.23 7.65
N LEU A 218 -12.62 -17.70 7.89
CA LEU A 218 -12.24 -17.10 9.17
C LEU A 218 -12.78 -15.67 9.34
N GLN A 219 -12.66 -14.86 8.28
CA GLN A 219 -13.10 -13.46 8.28
C GLN A 219 -13.83 -13.10 6.97
N PRO A 220 -15.15 -13.31 6.86
CA PRO A 220 -15.89 -13.11 5.61
C PRO A 220 -15.85 -11.67 5.08
N LYS A 221 -15.70 -10.68 5.96
CA LYS A 221 -15.69 -9.25 5.62
C LYS A 221 -14.31 -8.69 5.26
N ILE A 222 -13.23 -9.46 5.44
CA ILE A 222 -11.86 -9.01 5.16
C ILE A 222 -11.68 -8.66 3.68
N LEU A 223 -10.95 -7.60 3.39
CA LEU A 223 -10.52 -7.25 2.03
C LEU A 223 -9.16 -7.86 1.74
N ILE A 224 -9.00 -8.42 0.54
CA ILE A 224 -7.75 -9.03 0.08
C ILE A 224 -7.32 -8.31 -1.20
N ASN A 225 -6.06 -7.90 -1.29
CA ASN A 225 -5.52 -7.31 -2.50
C ASN A 225 -5.34 -8.35 -3.63
N ASP A 226 -5.04 -7.89 -4.85
CA ASP A 226 -4.93 -8.75 -6.04
C ASP A 226 -3.61 -9.54 -6.13
N ARG A 227 -2.77 -9.49 -5.10
CA ARG A 227 -1.44 -10.11 -5.14
C ARG A 227 -1.41 -11.59 -4.77
N LEU A 228 -2.55 -12.18 -4.34
CA LEU A 228 -2.73 -13.64 -4.23
C LEU A 228 -3.47 -14.24 -5.45
N GLY A 229 -3.26 -13.69 -6.64
CA GLY A 229 -3.96 -14.09 -7.86
C GLY A 229 -5.14 -13.21 -8.22
N SER A 230 -5.97 -13.68 -9.19
CA SER A 230 -7.09 -12.89 -9.74
C SER A 230 -8.29 -12.71 -8.81
N MET A 231 -8.25 -13.23 -7.58
CA MET A 231 -9.37 -13.27 -6.64
C MET A 231 -9.38 -12.13 -5.62
N GLY A 232 -8.57 -11.08 -5.81
CA GLY A 232 -8.53 -9.92 -4.92
C GLY A 232 -9.74 -9.01 -5.05
N ASP A 233 -10.08 -8.33 -3.95
CA ASP A 233 -11.18 -7.34 -3.90
C ASP A 233 -10.76 -6.00 -4.52
N PHE A 234 -9.48 -5.66 -4.47
CA PHE A 234 -8.91 -4.43 -5.01
C PHE A 234 -7.52 -4.65 -5.61
N VAL A 235 -7.14 -3.79 -6.54
CA VAL A 235 -5.82 -3.84 -7.18
C VAL A 235 -4.86 -2.84 -6.57
N THR A 236 -3.55 -3.18 -6.58
CA THR A 236 -2.52 -2.41 -5.88
C THR A 236 -1.38 -1.99 -6.81
N PRO A 237 -1.54 -0.90 -7.60
CA PRO A 237 -0.39 -0.25 -8.23
C PRO A 237 0.58 0.25 -7.16
N GLU A 238 1.88 0.16 -7.47
CA GLU A 238 2.93 0.51 -6.53
C GLU A 238 3.73 1.71 -7.04
N GLN A 239 4.01 2.68 -6.15
CA GLN A 239 4.79 3.89 -6.42
C GLN A 239 4.32 4.69 -7.64
N GLY A 240 3.05 4.56 -8.01
CA GLY A 240 2.55 5.22 -9.20
C GLY A 240 1.04 5.38 -9.23
N ILE A 241 0.57 6.25 -10.11
CA ILE A 241 -0.84 6.57 -10.30
C ILE A 241 -1.24 6.16 -11.71
N PRO A 242 -2.31 5.36 -11.90
CA PRO A 242 -2.85 5.06 -13.22
C PRO A 242 -3.17 6.34 -14.02
N ASP A 243 -2.98 6.32 -15.33
CA ASP A 243 -3.21 7.49 -16.18
C ASP A 243 -4.68 7.97 -16.15
N ALA A 244 -5.62 7.03 -15.96
CA ALA A 244 -7.05 7.30 -15.79
C ALA A 244 -7.67 6.33 -14.77
N VAL A 245 -8.99 6.31 -14.65
CA VAL A 245 -9.71 5.46 -13.67
C VAL A 245 -9.55 3.98 -14.04
N PRO A 246 -9.05 3.12 -13.14
CA PRO A 246 -8.98 1.68 -13.35
C PRO A 246 -10.35 1.05 -13.55
N VAL A 247 -10.44 0.14 -14.53
CA VAL A 247 -11.66 -0.59 -14.85
C VAL A 247 -11.45 -2.11 -14.78
N ARG A 248 -12.54 -2.83 -14.49
CA ARG A 248 -12.53 -4.29 -14.42
C ARG A 248 -12.09 -4.87 -15.77
N ARG A 249 -11.20 -5.85 -15.75
CA ARG A 249 -10.78 -6.56 -16.96
C ARG A 249 -11.91 -7.43 -17.47
N THR A 250 -12.12 -7.37 -18.77
CA THR A 250 -12.92 -8.34 -19.50
C THR A 250 -11.96 -9.37 -20.11
N GLY A 251 -11.92 -10.60 -19.60
CA GLY A 251 -11.05 -11.68 -20.07
C GLY A 251 -9.95 -12.11 -19.08
N GLU A 252 -9.25 -13.20 -19.43
CA GLU A 252 -8.20 -13.79 -18.59
C GLU A 252 -6.97 -12.88 -18.43
N LYS A 253 -6.39 -12.88 -17.24
CA LYS A 253 -5.15 -12.17 -16.91
C LYS A 253 -3.98 -12.83 -17.64
N LYS A 254 -3.33 -12.15 -18.57
CA LYS A 254 -2.03 -12.61 -19.09
C LYS A 254 -0.96 -12.34 -18.04
N GLU A 255 -0.50 -13.38 -17.38
CA GLU A 255 0.63 -13.29 -16.45
C GLU A 255 1.94 -13.01 -17.21
N ILE A 256 2.76 -12.14 -16.60
CA ILE A 256 4.15 -12.00 -17.04
C ILE A 256 4.89 -13.25 -16.57
N SER A 257 5.35 -14.08 -17.53
CA SER A 257 6.09 -15.28 -17.17
C SER A 257 7.35 -14.95 -16.37
N ALA A 258 7.73 -15.84 -15.43
CA ALA A 258 8.96 -15.68 -14.64
C ALA A 258 10.22 -15.43 -15.51
N LYS A 259 10.26 -16.02 -16.73
CA LYS A 259 11.32 -15.77 -17.72
C LYS A 259 11.30 -14.33 -18.25
N ALA A 260 10.11 -13.77 -18.54
CA ALA A 260 9.97 -12.39 -19.01
C ALA A 260 10.37 -11.39 -17.89
N PHE A 261 9.92 -11.64 -16.66
CA PHE A 261 10.28 -10.84 -15.50
C PHE A 261 11.80 -10.89 -15.23
N SER A 262 12.40 -12.09 -15.26
CA SER A 262 13.86 -12.25 -15.11
C SER A 262 14.66 -11.48 -16.19
N ARG A 263 14.15 -11.40 -17.43
CA ARG A 263 14.75 -10.59 -18.51
C ARG A 263 14.63 -9.10 -18.21
N ILE A 264 13.46 -8.64 -17.75
CA ILE A 264 13.23 -7.25 -17.35
C ILE A 264 14.18 -6.87 -16.21
N MET A 265 14.30 -7.70 -15.19
CA MET A 265 15.22 -7.47 -14.06
C MET A 265 16.69 -7.45 -14.48
N LYS A 266 17.09 -8.29 -15.45
CA LYS A 266 18.47 -8.23 -16.01
C LYS A 266 18.74 -6.90 -16.73
N VAL A 267 17.77 -6.37 -17.46
CA VAL A 267 17.90 -5.07 -18.16
C VAL A 267 17.91 -3.93 -17.14
N LEU A 268 17.04 -3.98 -16.13
CA LEU A 268 17.00 -2.98 -15.06
C LEU A 268 18.29 -2.95 -14.22
N ASN A 269 19.04 -4.05 -14.16
CA ASN A 269 20.31 -4.15 -13.44
C ASN A 269 21.55 -3.65 -14.23
N LEU A 270 21.39 -3.21 -15.47
CA LEU A 270 22.48 -2.56 -16.22
C LEU A 270 22.74 -1.16 -15.64
N PRO A 271 24.02 -0.76 -15.38
CA PRO A 271 24.36 0.50 -14.70
C PRO A 271 23.73 1.76 -15.31
N GLY A 272 23.69 1.87 -16.63
CA GLY A 272 23.08 3.03 -17.33
C GLY A 272 21.55 3.03 -17.30
N VAL A 273 20.92 1.85 -17.36
CA VAL A 273 19.45 1.70 -17.26
C VAL A 273 19.01 1.98 -15.83
N ARG A 274 19.78 1.58 -14.86
CA ARG A 274 19.59 1.85 -13.43
C ARG A 274 19.46 3.34 -13.14
N GLN A 275 20.41 4.12 -13.63
CA GLN A 275 20.45 5.57 -13.44
C GLN A 275 19.29 6.28 -14.17
N TYR A 276 18.93 5.79 -15.36
CA TYR A 276 17.79 6.29 -16.15
C TYR A 276 16.44 5.95 -15.50
N VAL A 277 16.27 4.73 -15.00
CA VAL A 277 15.04 4.27 -14.32
C VAL A 277 14.88 4.99 -12.99
N SER A 278 15.94 5.13 -12.19
CA SER A 278 15.93 5.93 -10.96
C SER A 278 15.55 7.40 -11.22
N LYS A 279 16.01 7.96 -12.33
CA LYS A 279 15.68 9.35 -12.72
C LYS A 279 14.26 9.48 -13.29
N LYS A 280 13.73 8.46 -13.99
CA LYS A 280 12.37 8.47 -14.56
C LYS A 280 11.28 7.98 -13.60
N LEU A 281 11.57 7.06 -12.69
CA LEU A 281 10.71 6.66 -11.58
C LEU A 281 10.87 7.62 -10.39
N GLY A 282 11.47 8.79 -10.64
CA GLY A 282 11.91 9.75 -9.64
C GLY A 282 10.93 9.90 -8.50
N VAL A 283 11.43 9.71 -7.28
CA VAL A 283 10.71 9.87 -6.01
C VAL A 283 9.97 11.21 -5.94
N LEU A 284 10.47 12.20 -6.68
CA LEU A 284 9.91 13.55 -6.74
C LEU A 284 9.05 13.78 -7.99
N SER A 285 8.65 12.74 -8.73
CA SER A 285 7.79 12.92 -9.90
C SER A 285 6.37 13.31 -9.50
N GLU A 286 5.85 14.33 -10.14
CA GLU A 286 4.45 14.77 -9.97
C GLU A 286 3.43 13.83 -10.64
N ASN A 287 3.89 13.00 -11.59
CA ASN A 287 3.10 12.02 -12.32
C ASN A 287 3.84 10.67 -12.38
N PRO A 288 4.03 10.00 -11.23
CA PRO A 288 4.68 8.70 -11.22
C PRO A 288 3.79 7.69 -11.97
N ARG A 289 4.41 6.90 -12.86
CA ARG A 289 3.70 5.81 -13.55
C ARG A 289 3.70 4.58 -12.67
N PRO A 290 2.57 3.86 -12.56
CA PRO A 290 2.50 2.63 -11.77
C PRO A 290 3.38 1.54 -12.36
N LEU A 291 3.95 0.69 -11.51
CA LEU A 291 4.73 -0.47 -11.90
C LEU A 291 3.87 -1.54 -12.60
N THR A 292 2.57 -1.55 -12.33
CA THR A 292 1.60 -2.45 -12.96
C THR A 292 0.68 -1.66 -13.89
N ARG A 293 0.34 -2.27 -15.04
CA ARG A 293 -0.61 -1.67 -15.99
C ARG A 293 -1.98 -2.31 -15.80
N PHE A 294 -2.98 -1.49 -15.58
CA PHE A 294 -4.38 -1.85 -15.52
C PHE A 294 -5.11 -1.21 -16.71
N PRO A 295 -6.22 -1.83 -17.21
CA PRO A 295 -7.13 -1.13 -18.10
C PRO A 295 -7.66 0.11 -17.39
N THR A 296 -7.70 1.23 -18.11
CA THR A 296 -8.16 2.51 -17.56
C THR A 296 -9.07 3.21 -18.55
N GLU A 297 -10.03 3.98 -18.05
CA GLU A 297 -10.91 4.85 -18.81
C GLU A 297 -10.96 6.23 -18.16
N PRO A 298 -11.08 7.33 -18.92
CA PRO A 298 -11.11 8.67 -18.35
C PRO A 298 -12.25 8.88 -17.34
N PHE A 299 -13.42 8.38 -17.67
CA PHE A 299 -14.63 8.50 -16.86
C PHE A 299 -15.56 7.30 -17.10
N PRO A 300 -15.25 6.12 -16.50
CA PRO A 300 -16.02 4.90 -16.74
C PRO A 300 -17.40 4.94 -16.06
N ARG A 301 -18.28 4.04 -16.49
CA ARG A 301 -19.51 3.71 -15.77
C ARG A 301 -19.15 3.02 -14.43
N GLU A 302 -20.00 3.19 -13.41
CA GLU A 302 -19.74 2.65 -12.06
C GLU A 302 -19.63 1.12 -12.02
N ASP A 303 -20.41 0.41 -12.84
CA ASP A 303 -20.36 -1.04 -12.93
C ASP A 303 -19.02 -1.57 -13.49
N ARG A 304 -18.26 -0.72 -14.17
CA ARG A 304 -16.93 -1.03 -14.67
C ARG A 304 -15.78 -0.65 -13.75
N PHE A 305 -16.05 0.16 -12.73
CA PHE A 305 -15.01 0.63 -11.80
C PHE A 305 -14.33 -0.55 -11.08
N GLN A 306 -12.99 -0.53 -11.08
CA GLN A 306 -12.17 -1.47 -10.30
C GLN A 306 -11.68 -0.77 -9.04
N PRO A 307 -12.06 -1.21 -7.82
CA PRO A 307 -11.46 -0.71 -6.59
C PRO A 307 -9.94 -0.86 -6.60
N TRP A 308 -9.22 0.17 -6.18
CA TRP A 308 -7.78 0.20 -6.23
C TRP A 308 -7.16 1.06 -5.14
N GLU A 309 -5.90 0.79 -4.84
CA GLU A 309 -5.09 1.51 -3.89
C GLU A 309 -3.69 1.66 -4.43
N THR A 310 -3.09 2.84 -4.36
CA THR A 310 -1.66 2.95 -4.57
C THR A 310 -0.93 3.03 -3.25
N CYS A 311 0.07 2.17 -3.06
CA CYS A 311 1.01 2.30 -1.96
C CYS A 311 2.22 3.14 -2.41
N MET A 312 2.60 4.10 -1.58
CA MET A 312 3.65 5.07 -1.91
C MET A 312 4.47 5.45 -0.69
N THR A 313 5.78 5.58 -0.87
CA THR A 313 6.70 6.03 0.17
C THR A 313 6.73 7.56 0.32
N MET A 314 7.02 8.05 1.51
CA MET A 314 7.29 9.49 1.74
C MET A 314 8.68 9.91 1.27
N ASN A 315 9.62 8.97 1.27
CA ASN A 315 11.00 9.11 0.76
C ASN A 315 11.26 8.10 -0.37
N ARG A 316 12.48 7.58 -0.53
CA ARG A 316 12.82 6.56 -1.54
C ARG A 316 12.70 5.11 -1.05
N THR A 317 12.49 4.90 0.26
CA THR A 317 12.52 3.58 0.90
C THR A 317 11.20 3.23 1.57
N TRP A 318 10.88 1.94 1.64
CA TRP A 318 9.76 1.42 2.42
C TRP A 318 10.09 1.40 3.91
N ALA A 319 11.27 0.85 4.25
CA ALA A 319 11.74 0.82 5.62
C ALA A 319 12.46 2.12 6.01
N TYR A 320 12.79 2.24 7.30
CA TYR A 320 13.64 3.30 7.80
C TYR A 320 15.00 3.31 7.10
N SER A 321 15.41 4.46 6.66
CA SER A 321 16.78 4.72 6.17
C SER A 321 17.12 6.19 6.41
N GLU A 322 18.42 6.49 6.47
CA GLU A 322 18.93 7.86 6.56
C GLU A 322 18.91 8.60 5.20
N ASP A 323 17.88 8.31 4.38
CA ASP A 323 17.72 8.96 3.08
C ASP A 323 17.32 10.44 3.25
N PRO A 324 18.09 11.39 2.72
CA PRO A 324 17.79 12.81 2.82
C PRO A 324 16.67 13.27 1.88
N LEU A 325 16.25 12.42 0.92
CA LEU A 325 15.31 12.80 -0.13
C LEU A 325 13.86 12.45 0.26
N TRP A 326 13.19 13.41 0.85
CA TRP A 326 11.79 13.30 1.21
C TRP A 326 10.90 14.09 0.25
N LYS A 327 9.77 13.51 -0.15
CA LYS A 327 8.74 14.23 -0.91
C LYS A 327 8.23 15.40 -0.06
N PRO A 328 8.16 16.62 -0.60
CA PRO A 328 7.55 17.73 0.12
C PRO A 328 6.04 17.48 0.34
N PRO A 329 5.45 18.03 1.43
CA PRO A 329 4.03 17.83 1.73
C PRO A 329 3.10 18.20 0.58
N GLU A 330 3.38 19.28 -0.15
CA GLU A 330 2.59 19.74 -1.29
C GLU A 330 2.56 18.70 -2.42
N LEU A 331 3.68 18.00 -2.65
CA LEU A 331 3.72 16.91 -3.62
C LEU A 331 2.86 15.74 -3.17
N LEU A 332 2.93 15.35 -1.87
CA LEU A 332 2.10 14.28 -1.32
C LEU A 332 0.61 14.61 -1.42
N LEU A 333 0.21 15.85 -1.14
CA LEU A 333 -1.16 16.32 -1.28
C LEU A 333 -1.63 16.28 -2.74
N ARG A 334 -0.80 16.72 -3.69
CA ARG A 334 -1.11 16.62 -5.13
C ARG A 334 -1.27 15.17 -5.59
N LEU A 335 -0.39 14.28 -5.16
CA LEU A 335 -0.46 12.86 -5.47
C LEU A 335 -1.73 12.24 -4.89
N MET A 336 -2.05 12.54 -3.63
CA MET A 336 -3.28 12.12 -2.97
C MET A 336 -4.52 12.59 -3.74
N ALA A 337 -4.60 13.87 -4.09
CA ALA A 337 -5.72 14.42 -4.86
C ALA A 337 -5.90 13.71 -6.20
N LYS A 338 -4.81 13.45 -6.93
CA LYS A 338 -4.83 12.69 -8.20
C LYS A 338 -5.32 11.25 -8.03
N VAL A 339 -4.94 10.59 -6.94
CA VAL A 339 -5.40 9.22 -6.60
C VAL A 339 -6.90 9.22 -6.31
N VAL A 340 -7.34 10.09 -5.42
CA VAL A 340 -8.74 10.17 -4.99
C VAL A 340 -9.66 10.57 -6.15
N ALA A 341 -9.24 11.50 -7.01
CA ALA A 341 -9.97 11.90 -8.20
C ALA A 341 -10.17 10.77 -9.22
N ARG A 342 -9.37 9.71 -9.16
CA ARG A 342 -9.54 8.47 -9.93
C ARG A 342 -10.24 7.36 -9.14
N GLY A 343 -10.84 7.70 -8.01
CA GLY A 343 -11.58 6.77 -7.13
C GLY A 343 -10.71 5.88 -6.26
N GLY A 344 -9.38 6.03 -6.29
CA GLY A 344 -8.45 5.20 -5.54
C GLY A 344 -8.29 5.59 -4.08
N ASN A 345 -7.62 4.71 -3.33
CA ASN A 345 -7.10 4.97 -2.01
C ASN A 345 -5.60 5.26 -2.05
N PHE A 346 -5.15 6.18 -1.22
CA PHE A 346 -3.75 6.55 -1.06
C PHE A 346 -3.21 5.96 0.23
N LEU A 347 -2.42 4.87 0.10
CA LEU A 347 -1.76 4.19 1.21
C LEU A 347 -0.34 4.72 1.35
N LEU A 348 -0.14 5.68 2.24
CA LEU A 348 1.12 6.39 2.41
C LEU A 348 2.01 5.68 3.44
N ASN A 349 3.24 5.35 3.05
CA ASN A 349 4.15 4.53 3.86
C ASN A 349 5.05 5.35 4.77
N VAL A 350 5.25 4.82 5.97
CA VAL A 350 6.28 5.23 6.92
C VAL A 350 7.12 4.02 7.35
N GLY A 351 8.43 4.21 7.44
CA GLY A 351 9.36 3.26 8.05
C GLY A 351 9.79 3.76 9.43
N PRO A 352 9.32 3.19 10.54
CA PRO A 352 9.80 3.52 11.88
C PRO A 352 11.28 3.16 12.06
N ASP A 353 11.96 3.93 12.91
CA ASP A 353 13.36 3.66 13.26
C ASP A 353 13.52 2.42 14.16
N SER A 354 14.75 2.10 14.52
CA SER A 354 15.07 0.93 15.36
C SER A 354 14.54 1.02 16.78
N LEU A 355 14.19 2.20 17.26
CA LEU A 355 13.60 2.43 18.59
C LEU A 355 12.07 2.37 18.55
N GLY A 356 11.44 2.32 17.37
CA GLY A 356 10.00 2.31 17.22
C GLY A 356 9.38 3.70 17.07
N ARG A 357 10.16 4.72 16.67
CA ARG A 357 9.67 6.08 16.44
C ARG A 357 9.41 6.32 14.96
N PHE A 358 8.38 7.06 14.64
CA PHE A 358 8.27 7.65 13.31
C PHE A 358 9.34 8.73 13.13
N PRO A 359 10.08 8.74 12.01
CA PRO A 359 11.04 9.80 11.73
C PRO A 359 10.40 11.18 11.79
N LEU A 360 11.14 12.19 12.25
CA LEU A 360 10.63 13.56 12.37
C LEU A 360 10.09 14.07 11.02
N GLN A 361 10.80 13.78 9.94
CA GLN A 361 10.37 14.17 8.59
C GLN A 361 9.04 13.52 8.17
N ALA A 362 8.75 12.28 8.62
CA ALA A 362 7.46 11.64 8.39
C ALA A 362 6.36 12.31 9.20
N MET A 363 6.64 12.63 10.47
CA MET A 363 5.69 13.32 11.35
C MET A 363 5.29 14.69 10.80
N GLU A 364 6.25 15.50 10.33
CA GLU A 364 5.99 16.79 9.69
C GLU A 364 5.01 16.67 8.51
N ARG A 365 5.18 15.64 7.67
CA ARG A 365 4.32 15.37 6.51
C ARG A 365 2.94 14.92 6.92
N LEU A 366 2.84 14.06 7.91
CA LEU A 366 1.56 13.62 8.47
C LEU A 366 0.78 14.80 9.07
N GLU A 367 1.44 15.70 9.78
CA GLU A 367 0.82 16.90 10.36
C GLU A 367 0.33 17.87 9.28
N GLU A 368 1.12 18.09 8.21
CA GLU A 368 0.71 18.92 7.08
C GLU A 368 -0.50 18.35 6.34
N ILE A 369 -0.48 17.02 6.08
CA ILE A 369 -1.62 16.33 5.48
C ILE A 369 -2.86 16.50 6.39
N GLY A 370 -2.71 16.31 7.70
CA GLY A 370 -3.79 16.45 8.65
C GLY A 370 -4.38 17.87 8.68
N ARG A 371 -3.53 18.91 8.65
CA ARG A 371 -3.97 20.30 8.57
C ARG A 371 -4.78 20.57 7.29
N TRP A 372 -4.30 20.10 6.15
CA TRP A 372 -5.02 20.26 4.87
C TRP A 372 -6.36 19.50 4.88
N ILE A 373 -6.36 18.26 5.36
CA ILE A 373 -7.54 17.39 5.45
C ILE A 373 -8.61 17.97 6.40
N SER A 374 -8.22 18.63 7.48
CA SER A 374 -9.18 19.22 8.42
C SER A 374 -10.12 20.26 7.76
N THR A 375 -9.63 20.93 6.72
CA THR A 375 -10.43 21.90 5.95
C THR A 375 -11.07 21.25 4.72
N ASN A 376 -10.36 20.37 4.03
CA ASN A 376 -10.71 19.89 2.68
C ASN A 376 -11.23 18.43 2.65
N GLY A 377 -11.39 17.79 3.80
CA GLY A 377 -11.75 16.38 3.88
C GLY A 377 -13.09 16.03 3.24
N GLU A 378 -13.99 16.99 3.09
CA GLU A 378 -15.27 16.80 2.39
C GLU A 378 -15.07 16.45 0.90
N ALA A 379 -14.07 17.06 0.24
CA ALA A 379 -13.71 16.77 -1.14
C ALA A 379 -12.97 15.41 -1.31
N ILE A 380 -12.60 14.76 -0.21
CA ILE A 380 -11.81 13.53 -0.20
C ILE A 380 -12.65 12.33 0.24
N TYR A 381 -13.18 12.34 1.47
CA TYR A 381 -13.82 11.17 2.05
C TYR A 381 -15.23 10.92 1.52
N GLY A 382 -15.52 9.65 1.23
CA GLY A 382 -16.81 9.24 0.70
C GLY A 382 -17.08 9.75 -0.71
N THR A 383 -16.04 10.21 -1.43
CA THR A 383 -16.19 10.67 -2.82
C THR A 383 -15.98 9.52 -3.82
N SER A 384 -16.59 9.65 -4.99
CA SER A 384 -16.28 8.87 -6.19
C SER A 384 -15.34 9.67 -7.13
N TYR A 385 -14.79 8.99 -8.14
CA TYR A 385 -14.02 9.66 -9.19
C TYR A 385 -14.85 10.72 -9.90
N GLY A 386 -14.19 11.81 -10.28
CA GLY A 386 -14.78 12.87 -11.11
C GLY A 386 -14.28 12.81 -12.55
N PRO A 387 -14.90 13.57 -13.46
CA PRO A 387 -14.39 13.75 -14.81
C PRO A 387 -13.04 14.49 -14.82
N PRO A 388 -12.25 14.36 -15.90
CA PRO A 388 -11.00 15.10 -16.05
C PRO A 388 -11.22 16.63 -15.99
N ALA A 389 -10.43 17.33 -15.17
CA ALA A 389 -10.56 18.78 -14.94
C ALA A 389 -9.34 19.59 -15.45
N GLY A 390 -8.68 19.10 -16.51
CA GLY A 390 -7.50 19.74 -17.09
C GLY A 390 -6.19 19.39 -16.36
N GLU A 391 -5.13 20.15 -16.60
CA GLU A 391 -3.80 19.88 -16.06
C GLU A 391 -3.62 20.38 -14.62
N ASN A 392 -4.28 21.50 -14.28
CA ASN A 392 -4.09 22.23 -13.03
C ASN A 392 -5.10 21.87 -11.94
N ALA A 393 -6.05 20.99 -12.23
CA ALA A 393 -7.07 20.56 -11.29
C ALA A 393 -7.43 19.09 -11.48
N VAL A 394 -8.03 18.52 -10.45
CA VAL A 394 -8.70 17.23 -10.49
C VAL A 394 -10.09 17.36 -9.88
N SER A 395 -10.99 16.44 -10.18
CA SER A 395 -12.35 16.49 -9.65
C SER A 395 -12.76 15.22 -8.94
N THR A 396 -13.59 15.38 -7.90
CA THR A 396 -14.29 14.30 -7.21
C THR A 396 -15.79 14.61 -7.14
N ARG A 397 -16.62 13.59 -6.84
CA ARG A 397 -18.08 13.77 -6.73
C ARG A 397 -18.62 13.08 -5.48
N LYS A 398 -19.63 13.71 -4.86
CA LYS A 398 -20.33 13.17 -3.70
C LYS A 398 -21.73 13.80 -3.58
N ASN A 399 -22.77 12.99 -3.45
CA ASN A 399 -24.14 13.43 -3.15
C ASN A 399 -24.64 14.58 -4.04
N GLY A 400 -24.40 14.48 -5.36
CA GLY A 400 -24.82 15.51 -6.32
C GLY A 400 -23.92 16.75 -6.38
N ALA A 401 -22.92 16.88 -5.51
CA ALA A 401 -21.89 17.91 -5.59
C ALA A 401 -20.63 17.41 -6.30
N ALA A 402 -19.93 18.31 -6.96
CA ALA A 402 -18.59 18.08 -7.49
C ALA A 402 -17.59 19.00 -6.76
N TYR A 403 -16.40 18.46 -6.52
CA TYR A 403 -15.30 19.19 -5.89
C TYR A 403 -14.16 19.29 -6.89
N LEU A 404 -13.75 20.54 -7.18
CA LEU A 404 -12.54 20.82 -7.95
C LEU A 404 -11.38 21.06 -6.97
N ILE A 405 -10.32 20.28 -7.12
CA ILE A 405 -9.12 20.37 -6.27
C ILE A 405 -7.98 20.91 -7.12
N ALA A 406 -7.56 22.14 -6.85
CA ALA A 406 -6.42 22.75 -7.53
C ALA A 406 -5.11 22.00 -7.18
N LEU A 407 -4.30 21.69 -8.18
CA LEU A 407 -3.02 21.00 -8.03
C LEU A 407 -1.82 21.95 -7.87
N GLY A 408 -2.06 23.25 -7.92
CA GLY A 408 -1.07 24.30 -7.81
C GLY A 408 -1.70 25.67 -8.05
N LYS A 409 -0.86 26.69 -8.17
CA LYS A 409 -1.31 28.01 -8.61
C LYS A 409 -1.60 27.97 -10.10
N SER A 410 -2.77 28.47 -10.51
CA SER A 410 -3.05 28.76 -11.89
C SER A 410 -2.47 30.16 -12.22
N ASP A 411 -1.85 30.31 -13.38
CA ASP A 411 -1.33 31.62 -13.83
C ASP A 411 -2.45 32.63 -14.04
N THR A 412 -3.64 32.17 -14.39
CA THR A 412 -4.85 32.97 -14.59
C THR A 412 -5.71 33.10 -13.34
N GLY A 413 -5.48 32.29 -12.32
CA GLY A 413 -6.37 32.17 -11.16
C GLY A 413 -7.67 31.41 -11.45
N GLU A 414 -7.83 30.84 -12.64
CA GLU A 414 -9.03 30.16 -13.11
C GLU A 414 -8.90 28.64 -13.03
N LEU A 415 -10.03 27.98 -12.81
CA LEU A 415 -10.18 26.53 -12.89
C LEU A 415 -11.28 26.18 -13.91
N THR A 416 -11.00 25.25 -14.79
CA THR A 416 -11.99 24.78 -15.77
C THR A 416 -12.95 23.79 -15.14
N ILE A 417 -14.24 24.02 -15.29
CA ILE A 417 -15.29 23.08 -14.89
C ILE A 417 -15.47 22.08 -16.03
N PRO A 418 -15.31 20.76 -15.77
CA PRO A 418 -15.55 19.74 -16.80
C PRO A 418 -16.98 19.78 -17.33
N ALA A 419 -17.14 19.66 -18.65
CA ALA A 419 -18.45 19.67 -19.31
C ALA A 419 -19.36 18.51 -18.83
N GLU A 420 -18.77 17.40 -18.46
CA GLU A 420 -19.47 16.21 -17.94
C GLU A 420 -20.19 16.47 -16.60
N LEU A 421 -19.88 17.56 -15.91
CA LEU A 421 -20.61 17.97 -14.70
C LEU A 421 -21.92 18.70 -15.01
N GLY A 422 -22.16 19.06 -16.27
CA GLY A 422 -23.34 19.80 -16.69
C GLY A 422 -23.35 21.25 -16.19
N ALA A 423 -24.53 21.86 -16.18
CA ALA A 423 -24.70 23.24 -15.71
C ALA A 423 -24.45 23.34 -14.19
N VAL A 424 -23.53 24.24 -13.80
CA VAL A 424 -23.17 24.49 -12.40
C VAL A 424 -23.83 25.79 -11.95
N GLY A 425 -24.73 25.68 -10.98
CA GLY A 425 -25.48 26.85 -10.47
C GLY A 425 -24.69 27.69 -9.46
N ARG A 426 -23.78 27.08 -8.71
CA ARG A 426 -23.01 27.76 -7.65
C ARG A 426 -21.70 27.05 -7.38
N ALA A 427 -20.64 27.82 -7.14
CA ALA A 427 -19.37 27.33 -6.62
C ALA A 427 -18.95 28.12 -5.37
N SER A 428 -18.27 27.45 -4.43
CA SER A 428 -17.70 28.09 -3.25
C SER A 428 -16.43 27.40 -2.82
N ALA A 429 -15.49 28.16 -2.25
CA ALA A 429 -14.27 27.58 -1.69
C ALA A 429 -14.54 26.89 -0.35
N LEU A 430 -14.01 25.67 -0.16
CA LEU A 430 -14.08 24.96 1.13
C LEU A 430 -13.31 25.76 2.20
N GLY A 431 -13.82 25.72 3.41
CA GLY A 431 -13.22 26.37 4.57
C GLY A 431 -13.53 27.85 4.72
N THR A 432 -13.71 28.60 3.64
CA THR A 432 -14.04 30.04 3.68
C THR A 432 -15.48 30.34 3.30
N GLY A 433 -16.13 29.46 2.56
CA GLY A 433 -17.48 29.68 2.01
C GLY A 433 -17.57 30.81 0.98
N VAL A 434 -16.43 31.40 0.55
CA VAL A 434 -16.40 32.45 -0.44
C VAL A 434 -16.98 31.92 -1.74
N VAL A 435 -18.03 32.59 -2.24
CA VAL A 435 -18.66 32.26 -3.52
C VAL A 435 -17.74 32.74 -4.65
N THR A 436 -17.47 31.84 -5.59
CA THR A 436 -16.62 32.11 -6.75
C THR A 436 -17.51 32.40 -7.95
N GLU A 437 -17.16 33.40 -8.77
CA GLU A 437 -17.83 33.64 -10.04
C GLU A 437 -17.68 32.45 -10.99
N ILE A 438 -18.77 32.09 -11.64
CA ILE A 438 -18.80 31.03 -12.66
C ILE A 438 -19.02 31.70 -13.99
N ASN A 439 -18.01 31.68 -14.84
CA ASN A 439 -18.12 32.11 -16.23
C ASN A 439 -18.37 30.89 -17.10
N GLN A 440 -19.58 30.67 -17.59
CA GLN A 440 -19.86 29.66 -18.61
C GLN A 440 -19.61 30.27 -19.97
N SER A 441 -18.51 29.90 -20.65
CA SER A 441 -18.33 30.21 -22.05
C SER A 441 -19.35 29.37 -22.84
N GLY A 442 -20.21 30.03 -23.58
CA GLY A 442 -21.35 29.41 -24.29
C GLY A 442 -20.95 28.76 -25.62
N ASP A 443 -19.95 27.88 -25.62
CA ASP A 443 -19.67 26.98 -26.75
C ASP A 443 -19.99 25.56 -26.29
N GLY A 444 -21.24 25.16 -26.62
CA GLY A 444 -21.90 23.94 -26.32
C GLY A 444 -21.38 22.67 -27.02
#